data_d64909f8ab71e91690910bf861e03353
#
_entry.id   d64909f8ab71e91690910bf861e03353
#
_cell.length_a   1.000
_cell.length_b   1.000
_cell.length_c   1.000
_cell.angle_alpha   90.00
_cell.angle_beta   90.00
_cell.angle_gamma   90.00
#
_symmetry.space_group_name_H-M   'P 1'
#
loop_
_entity.id
_entity.type
_entity.pdbx_description
1 polymer ?
#
loop_
_entity_poly.entity_id
_entity_poly.type
_entity_poly.pdbx_seq_one_letter_code
_entity_poly.pdbx_strand_id
1 'polypeptide(L)'
;MVWPFTQKPPAAKSASYSLDSPALMNLMMRGEATSLNAVGPDTAMRLSTVYACIKVLSETVSTLPCHLFKLSDDRATKSHAWGDALHSLVNRSPNDWQTSQEFWQQQMVNLCLRGNSYNYIVRAGSSGRVVAIHPLPVDAVSVNVYAQNRIEYSVTVGEKGEQRSEVFQPDEILHFKTMSMDGIRGVSPISYQGHLLGGSIEARNHANNVFANGSTPRGVLM
;
A
#
# COMPACT_ATOMS: atom_id res chain seq x y z
N MET A 1 16.58 -39.18 41.06
CA MET A 1 15.81 -39.11 39.79
C MET A 1 15.39 -37.66 39.60
N VAL A 2 16.18 -36.90 38.80
CA VAL A 2 15.96 -35.44 38.65
C VAL A 2 15.20 -35.23 37.34
N TRP A 3 14.05 -34.53 37.42
CA TRP A 3 13.19 -34.22 36.28
C TRP A 3 13.88 -33.21 35.33
N PRO A 4 13.90 -33.42 34.02
CA PRO A 4 14.66 -32.60 33.06
C PRO A 4 13.92 -31.36 32.53
N PHE A 5 12.88 -30.85 33.20
CA PHE A 5 12.04 -29.75 32.69
C PHE A 5 12.08 -28.47 33.53
N THR A 6 13.26 -28.07 33.97
CA THR A 6 13.44 -26.75 34.59
C THR A 6 14.40 -25.86 33.78
N GLN A 7 14.23 -25.79 32.48
CA GLN A 7 14.79 -24.66 31.76
C GLN A 7 13.76 -23.53 31.76
N LYS A 8 14.04 -22.52 32.60
CA LYS A 8 13.35 -21.24 32.57
C LYS A 8 13.47 -20.68 31.17
N PRO A 9 12.36 -20.32 30.48
CA PRO A 9 12.47 -19.69 29.17
C PRO A 9 13.34 -18.45 29.29
N PRO A 10 14.20 -18.16 28.29
CA PRO A 10 15.02 -16.97 28.31
C PRO A 10 14.10 -15.75 28.45
N ALA A 11 14.43 -14.90 29.40
CA ALA A 11 13.70 -13.65 29.64
C ALA A 11 13.68 -12.87 28.31
N ALA A 12 12.49 -12.55 27.83
CA ALA A 12 12.33 -11.71 26.67
C ALA A 12 13.08 -10.41 26.94
N LYS A 13 14.11 -10.13 26.16
CA LYS A 13 14.84 -8.86 26.23
C LYS A 13 13.84 -7.79 25.85
N SER A 14 13.44 -6.94 26.79
CA SER A 14 12.68 -5.73 26.49
C SER A 14 13.57 -4.85 25.60
N ALA A 15 13.24 -4.76 24.33
CA ALA A 15 13.90 -3.84 23.43
C ALA A 15 13.39 -2.44 23.76
N SER A 16 14.26 -1.59 24.30
CA SER A 16 13.96 -0.16 24.47
C SER A 16 14.22 0.53 23.13
N TYR A 17 13.19 1.08 22.52
CA TYR A 17 13.29 1.87 21.30
C TYR A 17 13.28 3.35 21.67
N SER A 18 14.13 4.15 21.01
CA SER A 18 13.99 5.60 21.02
C SER A 18 12.72 5.99 20.27
N LEU A 19 12.03 7.05 20.72
CA LEU A 19 10.80 7.55 20.05
C LEU A 19 11.03 7.92 18.56
N ASP A 20 12.28 8.26 18.22
CA ASP A 20 12.69 8.60 16.84
C ASP A 20 13.27 7.41 16.06
N SER A 21 13.20 6.19 16.62
CA SER A 21 13.83 5.06 15.95
C SER A 21 12.95 4.53 14.79
N PRO A 22 13.52 4.32 13.60
CA PRO A 22 12.82 3.68 12.48
C PRO A 22 12.28 2.29 12.83
N ALA A 23 12.91 1.62 13.79
CA ALA A 23 12.50 0.31 14.29
C ALA A 23 11.19 0.40 15.08
N LEU A 24 11.00 1.41 15.91
CA LEU A 24 9.76 1.64 16.64
C LEU A 24 8.62 1.97 15.66
N MET A 25 8.86 2.84 14.70
CA MET A 25 7.88 3.15 13.65
C MET A 25 7.48 1.91 12.85
N ASN A 26 8.44 1.08 12.47
CA ASN A 26 8.16 -0.18 11.78
C ASN A 26 7.37 -1.16 12.66
N LEU A 27 7.61 -1.19 13.97
CA LEU A 27 6.86 -2.02 14.91
C LEU A 27 5.41 -1.54 15.04
N MET A 28 5.20 -0.23 15.18
CA MET A 28 3.86 0.39 15.24
C MET A 28 3.06 0.17 13.96
N MET A 29 3.74 0.17 12.80
CA MET A 29 3.10 -0.04 11.50
C MET A 29 2.81 -1.50 11.17
N ARG A 30 3.62 -2.43 11.70
CA ARG A 30 3.45 -3.85 11.38
C ARG A 30 2.28 -4.50 12.08
N GLY A 31 1.74 -3.94 13.19
CA GLY A 31 0.92 -4.75 14.06
C GLY A 31 1.65 -6.09 14.31
N GLU A 32 1.56 -6.75 15.40
CA GLU A 32 2.24 -8.04 15.61
C GLU A 32 1.89 -9.04 14.51
N ALA A 33 2.63 -9.02 13.41
CA ALA A 33 2.61 -10.08 12.41
C ALA A 33 3.38 -11.27 13.01
N THR A 34 2.70 -12.05 13.81
CA THR A 34 3.16 -13.40 14.09
C THR A 34 3.27 -14.12 12.75
N SER A 35 4.44 -14.68 12.49
CA SER A 35 4.89 -15.23 11.21
C SER A 35 4.01 -16.33 10.58
N LEU A 36 2.95 -16.76 11.24
CA LEU A 36 2.10 -17.86 10.82
C LEU A 36 1.02 -17.47 9.80
N ASN A 37 0.67 -16.19 9.64
CA ASN A 37 -0.42 -15.79 8.73
C ASN A 37 -0.22 -14.40 8.11
N ALA A 38 0.98 -14.06 7.66
CA ALA A 38 1.21 -12.83 6.89
C ALA A 38 0.54 -12.94 5.51
N VAL A 39 -0.71 -12.49 5.42
CA VAL A 39 -1.45 -12.44 4.16
C VAL A 39 -0.95 -11.24 3.36
N GLY A 40 -0.24 -11.52 2.28
CA GLY A 40 0.16 -10.49 1.32
C GLY A 40 -0.99 -10.04 0.43
N PRO A 41 -0.82 -8.93 -0.30
CA PRO A 41 -1.83 -8.38 -1.22
C PRO A 41 -2.33 -9.40 -2.24
N ASP A 42 -1.43 -10.17 -2.84
CA ASP A 42 -1.77 -11.17 -3.86
C ASP A 42 -2.57 -12.35 -3.29
N THR A 43 -2.23 -12.76 -2.07
CA THR A 43 -2.96 -13.82 -1.37
C THR A 43 -4.34 -13.34 -0.94
N ALA A 44 -4.46 -12.10 -0.46
CA ALA A 44 -5.75 -11.50 -0.11
C ALA A 44 -6.69 -11.40 -1.30
N MET A 45 -6.18 -11.06 -2.49
CA MET A 45 -6.94 -10.97 -3.73
C MET A 45 -7.53 -12.31 -4.21
N ARG A 46 -7.05 -13.45 -3.70
CA ARG A 46 -7.66 -14.77 -3.96
C ARG A 46 -8.96 -15.01 -3.20
N LEU A 47 -9.26 -14.18 -2.20
CA LEU A 47 -10.56 -14.18 -1.54
C LEU A 47 -11.55 -13.38 -2.38
N SER A 48 -12.63 -14.03 -2.81
CA SER A 48 -13.65 -13.42 -3.69
C SER A 48 -14.29 -12.17 -3.10
N THR A 49 -14.48 -12.14 -1.78
CA THR A 49 -15.03 -10.98 -1.08
C THR A 49 -14.05 -9.79 -1.13
N VAL A 50 -12.76 -10.01 -0.88
CA VAL A 50 -11.73 -8.96 -0.97
C VAL A 50 -11.63 -8.42 -2.38
N TYR A 51 -11.58 -9.32 -3.37
CA TYR A 51 -11.57 -8.95 -4.79
C TYR A 51 -12.79 -8.10 -5.17
N ALA A 52 -13.99 -8.53 -4.77
CA ALA A 52 -15.23 -7.81 -5.08
C ALA A 52 -15.25 -6.40 -4.44
N CYS A 53 -14.83 -6.26 -3.18
CA CYS A 53 -14.76 -4.98 -2.50
C CYS A 53 -13.77 -4.02 -3.20
N ILE A 54 -12.57 -4.49 -3.51
CA ILE A 54 -11.55 -3.68 -4.17
C ILE A 54 -11.99 -3.28 -5.57
N LYS A 55 -12.61 -4.22 -6.32
CA LYS A 55 -13.14 -3.95 -7.64
C LYS A 55 -14.19 -2.84 -7.61
N VAL A 56 -15.19 -2.96 -6.75
CA VAL A 56 -16.27 -1.96 -6.65
C VAL A 56 -15.72 -0.60 -6.26
N LEU A 57 -14.84 -0.52 -5.25
CA LEU A 57 -14.26 0.74 -4.80
C LEU A 57 -13.40 1.39 -5.88
N SER A 58 -12.55 0.62 -6.55
CA SER A 58 -11.63 1.16 -7.56
C SER A 58 -12.37 1.61 -8.83
N GLU A 59 -13.35 0.84 -9.28
CA GLU A 59 -14.18 1.20 -10.43
C GLU A 59 -15.03 2.45 -10.13
N THR A 60 -15.66 2.50 -8.94
CA THR A 60 -16.49 3.65 -8.57
C THR A 60 -15.67 4.95 -8.49
N VAL A 61 -14.51 4.91 -7.83
CA VAL A 61 -13.66 6.10 -7.71
C VAL A 61 -13.10 6.53 -9.07
N SER A 62 -12.71 5.58 -9.92
CA SER A 62 -12.14 5.88 -11.24
C SER A 62 -13.11 6.53 -12.22
N THR A 63 -14.42 6.35 -12.02
CA THR A 63 -15.45 7.00 -12.85
C THR A 63 -15.74 8.45 -12.44
N LEU A 64 -15.28 8.88 -11.27
CA LEU A 64 -15.47 10.25 -10.80
C LEU A 64 -14.57 11.21 -11.58
N PRO A 65 -15.13 12.28 -12.17
CA PRO A 65 -14.33 13.24 -12.92
C PRO A 65 -13.45 14.07 -11.95
N CYS A 66 -12.15 14.12 -12.24
CA CYS A 66 -11.22 14.97 -11.51
C CYS A 66 -11.05 16.31 -12.23
N HIS A 67 -11.59 17.39 -11.67
CA HIS A 67 -11.53 18.71 -12.26
C HIS A 67 -10.55 19.62 -11.55
N LEU A 68 -9.80 20.40 -12.31
CA LEU A 68 -8.94 21.46 -11.79
C LEU A 68 -9.71 22.78 -11.75
N PHE A 69 -9.63 23.46 -10.61
CA PHE A 69 -10.23 24.78 -10.42
C PHE A 69 -9.14 25.82 -10.15
N LYS A 70 -9.30 26.97 -10.74
CA LYS A 70 -8.51 28.16 -10.43
C LYS A 70 -9.26 28.97 -9.37
N LEU A 71 -8.58 29.27 -8.26
CA LEU A 71 -9.10 30.17 -7.23
C LEU A 71 -8.84 31.62 -7.65
N SER A 72 -9.81 32.50 -7.40
CA SER A 72 -9.62 33.93 -7.46
C SER A 72 -8.63 34.40 -6.38
N ASP A 73 -8.01 35.57 -6.57
CA ASP A 73 -7.05 36.15 -5.61
C ASP A 73 -7.68 36.32 -4.23
N ASP A 74 -8.97 36.66 -4.17
CA ASP A 74 -9.74 36.78 -2.93
C ASP A 74 -10.17 35.44 -2.34
N ARG A 75 -9.86 34.32 -3.00
CA ARG A 75 -10.31 32.95 -2.65
C ARG A 75 -11.84 32.78 -2.52
N ALA A 76 -12.62 33.76 -2.95
CA ALA A 76 -14.07 33.75 -2.83
C ALA A 76 -14.76 32.99 -3.98
N THR A 77 -14.15 32.97 -5.17
CA THR A 77 -14.73 32.36 -6.35
C THR A 77 -13.81 31.29 -6.95
N LYS A 78 -14.43 30.23 -7.47
CA LYS A 78 -13.76 29.13 -8.16
C LYS A 78 -14.21 29.11 -9.62
N SER A 79 -13.28 29.10 -10.55
CA SER A 79 -13.54 28.91 -11.98
C SER A 79 -12.84 27.65 -12.48
N HIS A 80 -13.46 26.96 -13.42
CA HIS A 80 -12.83 25.78 -14.04
C HIS A 80 -11.58 26.19 -14.83
N ALA A 81 -10.49 25.46 -14.64
CA ALA A 81 -9.21 25.69 -15.32
C ALA A 81 -9.06 24.80 -16.57
N TRP A 82 -10.03 24.83 -17.48
CA TRP A 82 -10.08 23.96 -18.67
C TRP A 82 -8.87 24.10 -19.58
N GLY A 83 -8.28 25.30 -19.67
CA GLY A 83 -7.11 25.56 -20.50
C GLY A 83 -5.77 25.23 -19.85
N ASP A 84 -5.75 24.73 -18.62
CA ASP A 84 -4.52 24.35 -17.94
C ASP A 84 -4.08 22.95 -18.37
N ALA A 85 -2.80 22.80 -18.65
CA ALA A 85 -2.25 21.49 -19.02
C ALA A 85 -2.37 20.46 -17.91
N LEU A 86 -2.31 20.90 -16.66
CA LEU A 86 -2.49 20.00 -15.50
C LEU A 86 -3.92 19.42 -15.48
N HIS A 87 -4.95 20.22 -15.93
CA HIS A 87 -6.29 19.69 -16.08
C HIS A 87 -6.35 18.51 -17.05
N SER A 88 -5.64 18.59 -18.18
CA SER A 88 -5.57 17.49 -19.13
C SER A 88 -4.90 16.25 -18.55
N LEU A 89 -3.85 16.42 -17.75
CA LEU A 89 -3.15 15.30 -17.09
C LEU A 89 -4.04 14.55 -16.10
N VAL A 90 -4.78 15.26 -15.27
CA VAL A 90 -5.61 14.60 -14.22
C VAL A 90 -6.95 14.10 -14.72
N ASN A 91 -7.51 14.70 -15.80
CA ASN A 91 -8.84 14.39 -16.30
C ASN A 91 -8.83 13.51 -17.55
N ARG A 92 -7.78 13.57 -18.37
CA ARG A 92 -7.73 12.88 -19.66
C ARG A 92 -6.67 11.79 -19.73
N SER A 93 -5.40 12.13 -19.55
CA SER A 93 -4.28 11.21 -19.71
C SER A 93 -3.09 11.68 -18.87
N PRO A 94 -2.76 11.01 -17.76
CA PRO A 94 -1.63 11.39 -16.92
C PRO A 94 -0.28 11.05 -17.53
N ASN A 95 -0.25 10.11 -18.47
CA ASN A 95 0.94 9.64 -19.20
C ASN A 95 0.56 9.09 -20.58
N ASP A 96 1.56 8.63 -21.36
CA ASP A 96 1.38 8.20 -22.74
C ASP A 96 0.66 6.84 -22.90
N TRP A 97 0.55 6.05 -21.81
CA TRP A 97 0.01 4.69 -21.88
C TRP A 97 -1.24 4.45 -21.04
N GLN A 98 -1.70 5.44 -20.24
CA GLN A 98 -2.87 5.30 -19.39
C GLN A 98 -3.88 6.41 -19.64
N THR A 99 -5.15 6.04 -19.62
CA THR A 99 -6.25 6.98 -19.47
C THR A 99 -6.36 7.45 -18.00
N SER A 100 -7.02 8.57 -17.78
CA SER A 100 -7.29 9.05 -16.42
C SER A 100 -8.03 8.01 -15.58
N GLN A 101 -9.01 7.32 -16.17
CA GLN A 101 -9.77 6.28 -15.47
C GLN A 101 -8.89 5.13 -15.01
N GLU A 102 -8.04 4.58 -15.87
CA GLU A 102 -7.10 3.51 -15.53
C GLU A 102 -6.12 3.94 -14.44
N PHE A 103 -5.63 5.18 -14.52
CA PHE A 103 -4.74 5.74 -13.52
C PHE A 103 -5.41 5.81 -12.15
N TRP A 104 -6.59 6.42 -12.03
CA TRP A 104 -7.30 6.54 -10.76
C TRP A 104 -7.73 5.18 -10.21
N GLN A 105 -8.09 4.24 -11.09
CA GLN A 105 -8.38 2.86 -10.69
C GLN A 105 -7.13 2.20 -10.06
N GLN A 106 -5.97 2.32 -10.70
CA GLN A 106 -4.71 1.80 -10.18
C GLN A 106 -4.34 2.43 -8.83
N GLN A 107 -4.50 3.77 -8.69
CA GLN A 107 -4.27 4.44 -7.42
C GLN A 107 -5.14 3.83 -6.31
N MET A 108 -6.43 3.65 -6.57
CA MET A 108 -7.35 3.11 -5.59
C MET A 108 -7.05 1.65 -5.23
N VAL A 109 -6.70 0.82 -6.21
CA VAL A 109 -6.26 -0.57 -5.97
C VAL A 109 -5.01 -0.60 -5.05
N ASN A 110 -4.01 0.23 -5.33
CA ASN A 110 -2.82 0.32 -4.49
C ASN A 110 -3.14 0.78 -3.06
N LEU A 111 -4.03 1.75 -2.90
CA LEU A 111 -4.48 2.21 -1.59
C LEU A 111 -5.20 1.11 -0.81
N CYS A 112 -6.10 0.37 -1.44
CA CYS A 112 -6.83 -0.72 -0.80
C CYS A 112 -5.92 -1.90 -0.41
N LEU A 113 -4.93 -2.22 -1.24
CA LEU A 113 -4.05 -3.37 -1.00
C LEU A 113 -2.87 -3.02 -0.09
N ARG A 114 -2.20 -1.90 -0.36
CA ARG A 114 -0.91 -1.55 0.25
C ARG A 114 -0.96 -0.31 1.15
N GLY A 115 -2.09 0.40 1.16
CA GLY A 115 -2.27 1.62 1.94
C GLY A 115 -1.55 2.85 1.38
N ASN A 116 -0.72 2.68 0.36
CA ASN A 116 0.07 3.74 -0.26
C ASN A 116 0.04 3.60 -1.78
N SER A 117 0.15 4.71 -2.49
CA SER A 117 0.41 4.74 -3.92
C SER A 117 1.35 5.89 -4.25
N TYR A 118 2.39 5.60 -5.02
CA TYR A 118 3.46 6.55 -5.35
C TYR A 118 3.46 6.81 -6.84
N ASN A 119 3.65 8.07 -7.20
CA ASN A 119 3.68 8.47 -8.59
C ASN A 119 4.81 9.48 -8.79
N TYR A 120 5.64 9.26 -9.79
CA TYR A 120 6.71 10.17 -10.16
C TYR A 120 6.17 11.31 -11.01
N ILE A 121 6.50 12.54 -10.65
CA ILE A 121 6.07 13.75 -11.34
C ILE A 121 7.17 14.15 -12.34
N VAL A 122 6.89 13.99 -13.62
CA VAL A 122 7.79 14.43 -14.69
C VAL A 122 7.56 15.91 -14.96
N ARG A 123 8.63 16.71 -14.86
CA ARG A 123 8.59 18.15 -15.11
C ARG A 123 9.36 18.52 -16.38
N ALA A 124 8.86 19.48 -17.15
CA ALA A 124 9.56 19.99 -18.34
C ALA A 124 10.68 20.96 -17.92
N GLY A 125 11.92 20.59 -18.21
CA GLY A 125 13.13 21.42 -18.18
C GLY A 125 13.11 22.59 -17.17
N SER A 126 13.44 23.79 -17.67
CA SER A 126 13.55 25.00 -16.84
C SER A 126 12.21 25.62 -16.41
N SER A 127 11.09 25.21 -17.01
CA SER A 127 9.77 25.80 -16.70
C SER A 127 9.13 25.19 -15.43
N GLY A 128 9.61 24.04 -14.93
CA GLY A 128 9.04 23.33 -13.80
C GLY A 128 7.61 22.81 -14.01
N ARG A 129 7.06 22.95 -15.23
CA ARG A 129 5.70 22.53 -15.55
C ARG A 129 5.60 21.00 -15.56
N VAL A 130 4.58 20.47 -14.92
CA VAL A 130 4.29 19.03 -14.96
C VAL A 130 3.83 18.63 -16.35
N VAL A 131 4.47 17.61 -16.92
CA VAL A 131 4.17 17.08 -18.26
C VAL A 131 3.65 15.66 -18.24
N ALA A 132 3.97 14.87 -17.21
CA ALA A 132 3.44 13.54 -17.04
C ALA A 132 3.46 13.11 -15.56
N ILE A 133 2.65 12.10 -15.22
CA ILE A 133 2.61 11.46 -13.91
C ILE A 133 2.72 9.96 -14.12
N HIS A 134 3.80 9.37 -13.64
CA HIS A 134 4.11 7.96 -13.84
C HIS A 134 3.91 7.19 -12.53
N PRO A 135 2.98 6.21 -12.48
CA PRO A 135 2.81 5.38 -11.30
C PRO A 135 4.03 4.50 -11.08
N LEU A 136 4.48 4.44 -9.83
CA LEU A 136 5.59 3.59 -9.39
C LEU A 136 5.07 2.32 -8.72
N PRO A 137 5.76 1.18 -8.87
CA PRO A 137 5.44 -0.02 -8.09
C PRO A 137 5.61 0.27 -6.60
N VAL A 138 4.56 0.05 -5.80
CA VAL A 138 4.58 0.39 -4.38
C VAL A 138 5.67 -0.36 -3.62
N ASP A 139 5.91 -1.62 -4.00
CA ASP A 139 6.91 -2.48 -3.37
C ASP A 139 8.36 -2.07 -3.70
N ALA A 140 8.55 -1.24 -4.73
CA ALA A 140 9.86 -0.69 -5.12
C ALA A 140 10.21 0.61 -4.38
N VAL A 141 9.25 1.23 -3.70
CA VAL A 141 9.42 2.53 -3.04
C VAL A 141 9.59 2.36 -1.54
N SER A 142 10.69 2.88 -1.01
CA SER A 142 10.95 2.98 0.42
C SER A 142 10.94 4.44 0.85
N VAL A 143 10.17 4.75 1.88
CA VAL A 143 10.11 6.10 2.46
C VAL A 143 11.10 6.18 3.62
N ASN A 144 12.13 7.00 3.50
CA ASN A 144 13.14 7.22 4.51
C ASN A 144 12.85 8.51 5.26
N VAL A 145 12.85 8.43 6.58
CA VAL A 145 12.67 9.58 7.46
C VAL A 145 13.97 9.82 8.20
N TYR A 146 14.55 10.98 7.99
CA TYR A 146 15.77 11.41 8.65
C TYR A 146 15.48 12.35 9.83
N ALA A 147 16.51 12.64 10.61
CA ALA A 147 16.43 13.66 11.64
C ALA A 147 15.91 14.99 11.06
N GLN A 148 15.16 15.77 11.86
CA GLN A 148 14.52 17.04 11.45
C GLN A 148 13.33 16.87 10.46
N ASN A 149 12.64 15.72 10.46
CA ASN A 149 11.49 15.44 9.60
C ASN A 149 11.79 15.54 8.08
N ARG A 150 13.03 15.38 7.68
CA ARG A 150 13.38 15.30 6.28
C ARG A 150 12.95 13.94 5.73
N ILE A 151 12.08 13.96 4.73
CA ILE A 151 11.54 12.76 4.07
C ILE A 151 12.23 12.64 2.71
N GLU A 152 12.64 11.41 2.37
CA GLU A 152 13.16 11.06 1.05
C GLU A 152 12.51 9.75 0.59
N TYR A 153 12.32 9.62 -0.71
CA TYR A 153 11.78 8.42 -1.35
C TYR A 153 12.89 7.71 -2.11
N SER A 154 13.24 6.51 -1.68
CA SER A 154 14.19 5.66 -2.41
C SER A 154 13.40 4.69 -3.27
N VAL A 155 13.60 4.76 -4.58
CA VAL A 155 12.97 3.88 -5.56
C VAL A 155 14.01 2.90 -6.08
N THR A 156 13.77 1.60 -5.89
CA THR A 156 14.66 0.55 -6.38
C THR A 156 14.12 0.02 -7.69
N VAL A 157 14.85 0.27 -8.78
CA VAL A 157 14.50 -0.17 -10.13
C VAL A 157 15.57 -1.12 -10.65
N GLY A 158 15.17 -2.16 -11.36
CA GLY A 158 16.07 -3.11 -12.01
C GLY A 158 15.76 -4.57 -11.70
N GLU A 159 16.28 -5.47 -12.52
CA GLU A 159 16.20 -6.92 -12.30
C GLU A 159 17.17 -7.40 -11.21
N LYS A 160 16.95 -8.62 -10.70
CA LYS A 160 17.83 -9.22 -9.70
C LYS A 160 19.27 -9.30 -10.22
N GLY A 161 20.14 -8.44 -9.70
CA GLY A 161 21.58 -8.36 -10.06
C GLY A 161 22.01 -6.97 -10.53
N GLU A 162 21.12 -6.14 -11.04
CA GLU A 162 21.41 -4.75 -11.46
C GLU A 162 20.45 -3.74 -10.82
N GLN A 163 20.16 -3.91 -9.55
CA GLN A 163 19.29 -2.99 -8.84
C GLN A 163 19.97 -1.62 -8.66
N ARG A 164 19.34 -0.58 -9.20
CA ARG A 164 19.70 0.82 -8.97
C ARG A 164 18.68 1.43 -8.03
N SER A 165 19.17 2.09 -7.01
CA SER A 165 18.32 2.87 -6.10
C SER A 165 18.50 4.35 -6.43
N GLU A 166 17.40 4.99 -6.79
CA GLU A 166 17.34 6.43 -7.01
C GLU A 166 16.60 7.09 -5.85
N VAL A 167 17.09 8.27 -5.43
CA VAL A 167 16.50 9.02 -4.32
C VAL A 167 15.78 10.24 -4.87
N PHE A 168 14.51 10.35 -4.53
CA PHE A 168 13.63 11.44 -4.94
C PHE A 168 13.24 12.31 -3.75
N GLN A 169 13.08 13.60 -4.01
CA GLN A 169 12.57 14.55 -3.02
C GLN A 169 11.03 14.52 -2.97
N PRO A 170 10.42 15.01 -1.87
CA PRO A 170 8.97 14.99 -1.70
C PRO A 170 8.18 15.76 -2.78
N ASP A 171 8.79 16.73 -3.44
CA ASP A 171 8.18 17.50 -4.52
C ASP A 171 8.20 16.79 -5.88
N GLU A 172 8.97 15.71 -5.99
CA GLU A 172 9.04 14.87 -7.20
C GLU A 172 8.08 13.69 -7.14
N ILE A 173 7.56 13.35 -5.96
CA ILE A 173 6.67 12.19 -5.75
C ILE A 173 5.29 12.64 -5.30
N LEU A 174 4.28 12.28 -6.08
CA LEU A 174 2.89 12.40 -5.66
C LEU A 174 2.51 11.14 -4.87
N HIS A 175 2.45 11.28 -3.55
CA HIS A 175 2.16 10.20 -2.64
C HIS A 175 0.71 10.25 -2.15
N PHE A 176 -0.10 9.28 -2.56
CA PHE A 176 -1.42 9.02 -1.99
C PHE A 176 -1.29 7.99 -0.87
N LYS A 177 -1.97 8.24 0.24
CA LYS A 177 -1.96 7.34 1.40
C LYS A 177 -3.35 7.20 2.01
N THR A 178 -3.61 6.05 2.60
CA THR A 178 -4.80 5.79 3.42
C THR A 178 -4.63 6.43 4.80
N MET A 179 -5.41 5.96 5.78
CA MET A 179 -5.21 6.34 7.17
C MET A 179 -3.75 6.09 7.59
N SER A 180 -3.14 7.06 8.20
CA SER A 180 -1.75 7.03 8.62
C SER A 180 -1.64 7.19 10.13
N MET A 181 -0.79 6.40 10.76
CA MET A 181 -0.52 6.52 12.20
C MET A 181 0.66 7.46 12.49
N ASP A 182 1.61 7.55 11.56
CA ASP A 182 2.81 8.40 11.66
C ASP A 182 2.70 9.70 10.84
N GLY A 183 1.62 9.88 10.10
CA GLY A 183 1.42 11.00 9.19
C GLY A 183 2.23 10.90 7.89
N ILE A 184 3.09 9.89 7.73
CA ILE A 184 4.03 9.74 6.61
C ILE A 184 3.60 8.61 5.69
N ARG A 185 3.35 7.43 6.25
CA ARG A 185 2.97 6.22 5.50
C ARG A 185 1.52 5.85 5.79
N GLY A 186 0.80 5.41 4.77
CA GLY A 186 -0.54 4.84 4.93
C GLY A 186 -0.46 3.40 5.45
N VAL A 187 -1.39 3.03 6.31
CA VAL A 187 -1.53 1.66 6.81
C VAL A 187 -2.22 0.80 5.76
N SER A 188 -1.63 -0.36 5.43
CA SER A 188 -2.26 -1.32 4.55
C SER A 188 -3.47 -1.97 5.23
N PRO A 189 -4.70 -1.83 4.70
CA PRO A 189 -5.87 -2.50 5.24
C PRO A 189 -5.71 -4.02 5.28
N ILE A 190 -5.06 -4.58 4.27
CA ILE A 190 -4.82 -6.03 4.17
C ILE A 190 -3.85 -6.51 5.27
N SER A 191 -2.75 -5.81 5.47
CA SER A 191 -1.79 -6.18 6.51
C SER A 191 -2.39 -6.02 7.91
N TYR A 192 -3.21 -4.99 8.11
CA TYR A 192 -3.86 -4.76 9.40
C TYR A 192 -4.90 -5.83 9.75
N GLN A 193 -5.59 -6.36 8.73
CA GLN A 193 -6.58 -7.43 8.87
C GLN A 193 -5.98 -8.82 8.58
N GLY A 194 -4.67 -8.95 8.53
CA GLY A 194 -3.97 -10.17 8.13
C GLY A 194 -4.39 -11.43 8.87
N HIS A 195 -4.63 -11.34 10.19
CA HIS A 195 -5.09 -12.48 10.99
C HIS A 195 -6.49 -12.97 10.58
N LEU A 196 -7.43 -12.06 10.36
CA LEU A 196 -8.79 -12.43 9.95
C LEU A 196 -8.81 -13.03 8.55
N LEU A 197 -8.04 -12.42 7.64
CA LEU A 197 -7.90 -12.92 6.27
C LEU A 197 -7.21 -14.30 6.26
N GLY A 198 -6.15 -14.48 7.06
CA GLY A 198 -5.46 -15.76 7.22
C GLY A 198 -6.40 -16.85 7.73
N GLY A 199 -7.15 -16.60 8.78
CA GLY A 199 -8.16 -17.54 9.29
C GLY A 199 -9.20 -17.93 8.23
N SER A 200 -9.65 -16.99 7.42
CA SER A 200 -10.59 -17.26 6.32
C SER A 200 -9.99 -18.16 5.23
N ILE A 201 -8.71 -17.95 4.91
CA ILE A 201 -7.96 -18.77 3.95
C ILE A 201 -7.80 -20.20 4.47
N GLU A 202 -7.40 -20.35 5.73
CA GLU A 202 -7.21 -21.67 6.36
C GLU A 202 -8.54 -22.44 6.47
N ALA A 203 -9.62 -21.78 6.86
CA ALA A 203 -10.96 -22.39 6.88
C ALA A 203 -11.37 -22.90 5.49
N ARG A 204 -11.10 -22.14 4.45
CA ARG A 204 -11.34 -22.54 3.07
C ARG A 204 -10.46 -23.72 2.64
N ASN A 205 -9.18 -23.70 2.98
CA ASN A 205 -8.24 -24.78 2.70
C ASN A 205 -8.68 -26.08 3.39
N HIS A 206 -9.09 -25.98 4.66
CA HIS A 206 -9.64 -27.11 5.40
C HIS A 206 -10.89 -27.68 4.72
N ALA A 207 -11.85 -26.83 4.37
CA ALA A 207 -13.05 -27.26 3.67
C ALA A 207 -12.72 -27.95 2.34
N ASN A 208 -11.82 -27.38 1.53
CA ASN A 208 -11.37 -27.95 0.28
C ASN A 208 -10.72 -29.33 0.49
N ASN A 209 -9.91 -29.50 1.53
CA ASN A 209 -9.29 -30.78 1.85
C ASN A 209 -10.32 -31.83 2.28
N VAL A 210 -11.34 -31.44 3.05
CA VAL A 210 -12.43 -32.35 3.45
C VAL A 210 -13.20 -32.81 2.21
N PHE A 211 -13.55 -31.90 1.30
CA PHE A 211 -14.25 -32.25 0.05
C PHE A 211 -13.40 -33.09 -0.89
N ALA A 212 -12.11 -32.76 -1.05
CA ALA A 212 -11.20 -33.53 -1.89
C ALA A 212 -11.00 -34.99 -1.39
N ASN A 213 -11.07 -35.21 -0.08
CA ASN A 213 -10.98 -36.53 0.53
C ASN A 213 -12.34 -37.25 0.65
N GLY A 214 -13.35 -36.81 -0.10
CA GLY A 214 -14.67 -37.48 -0.18
C GLY A 214 -15.54 -37.32 1.05
N SER A 215 -15.21 -36.38 1.99
CA SER A 215 -16.00 -36.08 3.20
C SER A 215 -16.31 -37.34 4.07
N THR A 216 -15.51 -38.40 3.94
CA THR A 216 -15.75 -39.68 4.65
C THR A 216 -15.25 -39.56 6.09
N PRO A 217 -16.11 -39.77 7.11
CA PRO A 217 -15.66 -39.80 8.48
C PRO A 217 -14.72 -41.01 8.70
N ARG A 218 -13.55 -40.76 9.32
CA ARG A 218 -12.49 -41.78 9.55
C ARG A 218 -12.78 -42.73 10.72
N GLY A 219 -13.94 -42.67 11.33
CA GLY A 219 -14.30 -43.58 12.43
C GLY A 219 -15.77 -43.50 12.79
N VAL A 220 -16.34 -44.62 13.17
CA VAL A 220 -17.64 -44.74 13.80
C VAL A 220 -17.38 -45.24 15.21
N LEU A 221 -17.80 -44.46 16.21
CA LEU A 221 -17.82 -44.91 17.60
C LEU A 221 -19.05 -45.87 17.74
N MET A 222 -18.77 -47.14 18.02
CA MET A 222 -19.75 -48.10 18.43
C MET A 222 -19.82 -48.15 19.95
#